data_fc80430d22e27d7f74e9c6d7f5186903
#
_entry.id   fc80430d22e27d7f74e9c6d7f5186903
#
_cell.length_a   1.000
_cell.length_b   1.000
_cell.length_c   1.000
_cell.angle_alpha   90.00
_cell.angle_beta   90.00
_cell.angle_gamma   90.00
#
_symmetry.space_group_name_H-M   'P 1'
#
loop_
_entity.id
_entity.type
_entity.pdbx_description
1 polymer ?
#
loop_
_entity_poly.entity_id
_entity_poly.type
_entity_poly.pdbx_seq_one_letter_code
_entity_poly.pdbx_strand_id
1 'polypeptide(L)'
;EEIAVFKAAFGGFQGLPRLFWNMRAGTDIIGPVFTDSYLEELGQYTPSCGVAVSAAYDENTRKLDIELGIKSNIPASYRYLIFLVEDDVDGYEQAGVNGSYLHQNVIRDVLVKAASGEKINNGRPLPVGSEVKASKSVVLDQSWNADNMRVVVAAMLSSDGGFTFVADNVNECAVGSSASYLYAE
;
A
#
# COMPACT_ATOMS: atom_id res chain seq x y z
N GLU A 1 -12.94 -9.31 5.28
CA GLU A 1 -11.91 -10.37 5.06
C GLU A 1 -10.48 -9.79 5.04
N GLU A 2 -10.24 -8.63 4.41
CA GLU A 2 -8.91 -8.00 4.26
C GLU A 2 -8.28 -7.65 5.63
N ILE A 3 -9.05 -7.09 6.56
CA ILE A 3 -8.57 -6.77 7.91
C ILE A 3 -8.05 -8.01 8.64
N ALA A 4 -8.65 -9.18 8.41
CA ALA A 4 -8.23 -10.42 9.07
C ALA A 4 -6.82 -10.85 8.67
N VAL A 5 -6.43 -10.64 7.41
CA VAL A 5 -5.07 -10.96 6.90
C VAL A 5 -4.02 -10.09 7.60
N PHE A 6 -4.27 -8.78 7.69
CA PHE A 6 -3.36 -7.85 8.38
C PHE A 6 -3.35 -8.09 9.89
N LYS A 7 -4.50 -8.35 10.50
CA LYS A 7 -4.61 -8.68 11.92
C LYS A 7 -3.78 -9.92 12.28
N ALA A 8 -3.81 -10.96 11.45
CA ALA A 8 -3.01 -12.16 11.66
C ALA A 8 -1.50 -11.89 11.49
N ALA A 9 -1.12 -11.10 10.47
CA ALA A 9 0.28 -10.78 10.18
C ALA A 9 0.95 -9.94 11.29
N PHE A 10 0.16 -9.08 11.97
CA PHE A 10 0.66 -8.20 13.04
C PHE A 10 0.45 -8.77 14.46
N GLY A 11 0.27 -10.11 14.57
CA GLY A 11 0.19 -10.79 15.86
C GLY A 11 -1.12 -10.61 16.62
N GLY A 12 -2.16 -10.12 15.93
CA GLY A 12 -3.44 -9.76 16.54
C GLY A 12 -3.36 -8.45 17.33
N PHE A 13 -4.42 -7.68 17.30
CA PHE A 13 -4.56 -6.48 18.13
C PHE A 13 -5.89 -6.52 18.88
N GLN A 14 -5.87 -6.04 20.13
CA GLN A 14 -7.01 -6.15 21.03
C GLN A 14 -7.95 -4.94 20.97
N GLY A 15 -7.58 -3.90 20.24
CA GLY A 15 -8.37 -2.67 20.13
C GLY A 15 -8.05 -1.82 18.92
N LEU A 16 -8.95 -0.90 18.61
CA LEU A 16 -8.82 0.13 17.58
C LEU A 16 -9.07 1.50 18.23
N PRO A 17 -8.44 2.56 17.74
CA PRO A 17 -7.52 2.64 16.62
C PRO A 17 -6.11 2.16 16.96
N ARG A 18 -5.40 1.64 15.96
CA ARG A 18 -4.00 1.21 16.07
C ARG A 18 -3.20 1.70 14.87
N LEU A 19 -1.97 2.16 15.09
CA LEU A 19 -1.10 2.69 14.06
C LEU A 19 0.03 1.72 13.77
N PHE A 20 0.31 1.48 12.47
CA PHE A 20 1.44 0.69 11.97
C PHE A 20 2.27 1.56 11.05
N TRP A 21 3.58 1.68 11.35
CA TRP A 21 4.54 2.41 10.53
C TRP A 21 5.24 1.48 9.56
N ASN A 22 5.28 1.84 8.28
CA ASN A 22 5.95 1.04 7.24
C ASN A 22 5.62 -0.46 7.32
N MET A 23 4.39 -0.80 7.67
CA MET A 23 3.93 -2.18 7.87
C MET A 23 4.66 -2.93 9.00
N ARG A 24 5.32 -2.23 9.90
CA ARG A 24 5.92 -2.81 11.12
C ARG A 24 4.89 -2.88 12.24
N ALA A 25 5.15 -3.72 13.25
CA ALA A 25 4.32 -3.78 14.45
C ALA A 25 4.16 -2.38 15.06
N GLY A 26 2.90 -1.98 15.20
CA GLY A 26 2.53 -0.66 15.65
C GLY A 26 2.28 -0.58 17.15
N THR A 27 1.95 0.60 17.62
CA THR A 27 1.54 0.88 18.98
C THR A 27 0.06 1.27 19.03
N ASP A 28 -0.58 1.07 20.16
CA ASP A 28 -1.95 1.53 20.41
C ASP A 28 -1.97 3.07 20.39
N ILE A 29 -2.93 3.66 19.67
CA ILE A 29 -3.12 5.11 19.64
C ILE A 29 -3.91 5.53 20.88
N ILE A 30 -3.28 5.42 22.04
CA ILE A 30 -3.80 5.97 23.30
C ILE A 30 -2.76 6.95 23.82
N GLY A 31 -2.87 8.21 23.39
CA GLY A 31 -1.96 9.28 23.78
C GLY A 31 -1.19 9.90 22.61
N PRO A 32 -0.26 10.83 22.85
CA PRO A 32 0.55 11.46 21.82
C PRO A 32 1.53 10.44 21.23
N VAL A 33 1.11 9.81 20.14
CA VAL A 33 1.85 8.72 19.47
C VAL A 33 2.94 9.27 18.56
N PHE A 34 2.81 10.53 18.14
CA PHE A 34 3.78 11.22 17.32
C PHE A 34 4.76 11.98 18.21
N THR A 35 5.89 11.36 18.49
CA THR A 35 7.02 12.08 19.09
C THR A 35 7.92 12.61 17.97
N ASP A 36 8.55 13.77 18.18
CA ASP A 36 9.49 14.35 17.21
C ASP A 36 10.57 13.34 16.80
N SER A 37 11.05 12.52 17.74
CA SER A 37 12.03 11.46 17.47
C SER A 37 11.54 10.39 16.50
N TYR A 38 10.25 10.10 16.47
CA TYR A 38 9.65 9.15 15.52
C TYR A 38 9.59 9.72 14.10
N LEU A 39 9.25 11.00 13.99
CA LEU A 39 9.22 11.71 12.71
C LEU A 39 10.64 11.90 12.15
N GLU A 40 11.64 12.16 13.03
CA GLU A 40 13.05 12.22 12.66
C GLU A 40 13.55 10.87 12.13
N GLU A 41 13.21 9.74 12.79
CA GLU A 41 13.58 8.39 12.33
C GLU A 41 12.98 8.10 10.95
N LEU A 42 11.71 8.45 10.72
CA LEU A 42 11.06 8.28 9.42
C LEU A 42 11.71 9.16 8.34
N GLY A 43 12.07 10.38 8.66
CA GLY A 43 12.73 11.32 7.75
C GLY A 43 14.14 10.90 7.32
N GLN A 44 14.79 10.01 8.09
CA GLN A 44 16.14 9.47 7.77
C GLN A 44 16.06 8.19 6.93
N TYR A 45 14.89 7.60 6.74
CA TYR A 45 14.74 6.38 5.97
C TYR A 45 14.94 6.65 4.47
N THR A 46 15.91 5.98 3.87
CA THR A 46 16.15 6.02 2.42
C THR A 46 15.63 4.72 1.80
N PRO A 47 14.65 4.78 0.89
CA PRO A 47 14.16 3.59 0.22
C PRO A 47 15.23 2.90 -0.61
N SER A 48 15.25 1.57 -0.60
CA SER A 48 16.19 0.76 -1.36
C SER A 48 15.76 0.53 -2.81
N CYS A 49 14.55 0.96 -3.18
CA CYS A 49 14.04 0.85 -4.55
C CYS A 49 13.17 2.05 -4.94
N GLY A 50 13.01 2.25 -6.24
CA GLY A 50 11.95 3.08 -6.80
C GLY A 50 10.73 2.24 -7.17
N VAL A 51 9.53 2.82 -7.06
CA VAL A 51 8.25 2.21 -7.43
C VAL A 51 7.57 3.05 -8.50
N ALA A 52 7.12 2.42 -9.57
CA ALA A 52 6.25 3.03 -10.59
C ALA A 52 4.92 2.29 -10.62
N VAL A 53 3.84 2.99 -10.98
CA VAL A 53 2.50 2.41 -11.10
C VAL A 53 1.74 3.05 -12.26
N SER A 54 0.98 2.24 -13.01
CA SER A 54 -0.02 2.71 -13.96
C SER A 54 -1.32 1.95 -13.78
N ALA A 55 -2.44 2.63 -14.01
CA ALA A 55 -3.78 2.14 -13.73
C ALA A 55 -4.71 2.47 -14.91
N ALA A 56 -4.66 1.66 -15.98
CA ALA A 56 -5.52 1.85 -17.15
C ALA A 56 -6.95 1.36 -16.84
N TYR A 57 -7.94 2.22 -17.08
CA TYR A 57 -9.34 1.95 -16.76
C TYR A 57 -10.24 2.03 -17.98
N ASP A 58 -11.09 1.02 -18.12
CA ASP A 58 -12.16 0.97 -19.12
C ASP A 58 -13.52 1.20 -18.43
N GLU A 59 -14.11 2.35 -18.65
CA GLU A 59 -15.39 2.76 -18.06
C GLU A 59 -16.55 1.84 -18.44
N ASN A 60 -16.56 1.27 -19.64
CA ASN A 60 -17.65 0.43 -20.13
C ASN A 60 -17.71 -0.92 -19.42
N THR A 61 -16.56 -1.49 -19.15
CA THR A 61 -16.41 -2.79 -18.50
C THR A 61 -16.06 -2.68 -17.01
N ARG A 62 -15.77 -1.46 -16.54
CA ARG A 62 -15.21 -1.17 -15.21
C ARG A 62 -13.93 -1.95 -14.90
N LYS A 63 -13.23 -2.40 -15.95
CA LYS A 63 -11.97 -3.13 -15.83
C LYS A 63 -10.83 -2.17 -15.55
N LEU A 64 -10.07 -2.45 -14.51
CA LEU A 64 -8.84 -1.76 -14.14
C LEU A 64 -7.66 -2.69 -14.37
N ASP A 65 -6.78 -2.32 -15.29
CA ASP A 65 -5.51 -2.99 -15.56
C ASP A 65 -4.37 -2.20 -14.91
N ILE A 66 -3.67 -2.83 -13.98
CA ILE A 66 -2.61 -2.23 -13.19
C ILE A 66 -1.28 -2.84 -13.62
N GLU A 67 -0.31 -2.00 -13.96
CA GLU A 67 1.11 -2.39 -14.11
C GLU A 67 1.91 -1.67 -13.03
N LEU A 68 2.79 -2.40 -12.35
CA LEU A 68 3.76 -1.84 -11.41
C LEU A 68 5.17 -2.19 -11.85
N GLY A 69 6.12 -1.31 -11.51
CA GLY A 69 7.55 -1.52 -11.70
C GLY A 69 8.30 -1.30 -10.40
N ILE A 70 9.27 -2.18 -10.11
CA ILE A 70 10.24 -1.98 -9.02
C ILE A 70 11.63 -1.92 -9.63
N LYS A 71 12.34 -0.80 -9.39
CA LYS A 71 13.74 -0.61 -9.79
C LYS A 71 14.63 -0.57 -8.56
N SER A 72 15.56 -1.50 -8.48
CA SER A 72 16.36 -1.71 -7.28
C SER A 72 17.61 -0.82 -7.23
N ASN A 73 17.88 -0.22 -6.07
CA ASN A 73 19.10 0.53 -5.79
C ASN A 73 20.14 -0.30 -5.02
N ILE A 74 19.74 -1.46 -4.50
CA ILE A 74 20.61 -2.42 -3.81
C ILE A 74 20.32 -3.84 -4.31
N PRO A 75 21.24 -4.82 -4.18
CA PRO A 75 20.90 -6.21 -4.47
C PRO A 75 19.92 -6.75 -3.42
N ALA A 76 18.63 -6.89 -3.79
CA ALA A 76 17.60 -7.33 -2.84
C ALA A 76 16.45 -8.08 -3.51
N SER A 77 15.74 -8.88 -2.72
CA SER A 77 14.49 -9.53 -3.13
C SER A 77 13.31 -8.75 -2.60
N TYR A 78 12.42 -8.38 -3.51
CA TYR A 78 11.23 -7.60 -3.18
C TYR A 78 9.96 -8.43 -3.27
N ARG A 79 8.95 -7.94 -2.58
CA ARG A 79 7.54 -8.29 -2.74
C ARG A 79 6.74 -7.02 -2.98
N TYR A 80 5.47 -7.15 -3.33
CA TYR A 80 4.61 -5.99 -3.51
C TYR A 80 3.21 -6.24 -2.93
N LEU A 81 2.57 -5.16 -2.51
CA LEU A 81 1.16 -5.07 -2.19
C LEU A 81 0.49 -4.05 -3.10
N ILE A 82 -0.78 -4.26 -3.40
CA ILE A 82 -1.61 -3.32 -4.16
C ILE A 82 -2.89 -3.10 -3.38
N PHE A 83 -3.15 -1.82 -3.06
CA PHE A 83 -4.38 -1.38 -2.43
C PHE A 83 -5.20 -0.56 -3.42
N LEU A 84 -6.51 -0.80 -3.46
CA LEU A 84 -7.48 0.09 -4.06
C LEU A 84 -8.05 0.97 -2.96
N VAL A 85 -7.89 2.27 -3.11
CA VAL A 85 -8.28 3.26 -2.10
C VAL A 85 -9.25 4.24 -2.72
N GLU A 86 -10.31 4.60 -1.99
CA GLU A 86 -11.33 5.56 -2.41
C GLU A 86 -11.44 6.68 -1.38
N ASP A 87 -11.55 7.90 -1.88
CA ASP A 87 -11.83 9.09 -1.08
C ASP A 87 -13.31 9.50 -1.24
N ASP A 88 -13.76 10.38 -0.36
CA ASP A 88 -15.12 10.93 -0.35
C ASP A 88 -16.22 9.87 -0.25
N VAL A 89 -15.96 8.79 0.49
CA VAL A 89 -16.93 7.72 0.69
C VAL A 89 -17.98 8.15 1.69
N ASP A 90 -19.23 8.21 1.22
CA ASP A 90 -20.42 8.55 2.02
C ASP A 90 -21.19 7.30 2.49
N GLY A 91 -22.22 7.50 3.32
CA GLY A 91 -23.15 6.46 3.74
C GLY A 91 -22.73 5.67 4.99
N TYR A 92 -21.62 6.03 5.62
CA TYR A 92 -21.17 5.45 6.88
C TYR A 92 -21.18 6.48 8.01
N GLU A 93 -21.66 6.08 9.20
CA GLU A 93 -21.63 6.93 10.38
C GLU A 93 -20.21 7.03 10.94
N GLN A 94 -19.83 8.25 11.33
CA GLN A 94 -18.59 8.52 12.05
C GLN A 94 -18.89 8.84 13.52
N ALA A 95 -18.34 8.07 14.43
CA ALA A 95 -18.53 8.31 15.87
C ALA A 95 -18.06 9.73 16.27
N GLY A 96 -18.92 10.46 16.99
CA GLY A 96 -18.64 11.83 17.42
C GLY A 96 -18.90 12.91 16.39
N VAL A 97 -19.39 12.57 15.20
CA VAL A 97 -19.81 13.52 14.16
C VAL A 97 -21.32 13.49 14.01
N ASN A 98 -21.96 14.66 14.03
CA ASN A 98 -23.38 14.80 13.75
C ASN A 98 -23.58 15.20 12.29
N GLY A 99 -24.25 14.35 11.53
CA GLY A 99 -24.55 14.56 10.11
C GLY A 99 -23.70 13.69 9.17
N SER A 100 -23.71 14.03 7.90
CA SER A 100 -22.96 13.33 6.86
C SER A 100 -21.46 13.54 7.05
N TYR A 101 -20.68 12.47 6.88
CA TYR A 101 -19.23 12.48 6.93
C TYR A 101 -18.67 11.76 5.70
N LEU A 102 -17.77 12.43 4.98
CA LEU A 102 -17.06 11.84 3.85
C LEU A 102 -15.75 11.20 4.32
N HIS A 103 -15.71 9.88 4.27
CA HIS A 103 -14.51 9.13 4.66
C HIS A 103 -13.44 9.24 3.59
N GLN A 104 -12.21 9.49 4.02
CA GLN A 104 -11.03 9.59 3.16
C GLN A 104 -10.16 8.34 3.34
N ASN A 105 -9.40 7.98 2.30
CA ASN A 105 -8.45 6.87 2.32
C ASN A 105 -9.10 5.51 2.67
N VAL A 106 -10.30 5.25 2.19
CA VAL A 106 -11.01 3.99 2.43
C VAL A 106 -10.42 2.89 1.55
N ILE A 107 -9.84 1.86 2.17
CA ILE A 107 -9.36 0.69 1.44
C ILE A 107 -10.57 -0.12 0.98
N ARG A 108 -10.76 -0.22 -0.33
CA ARG A 108 -11.84 -0.98 -0.96
C ARG A 108 -11.46 -2.42 -1.23
N ASP A 109 -10.21 -2.66 -1.65
CA ASP A 109 -9.68 -3.99 -1.85
C ASP A 109 -8.16 -4.02 -1.68
N VAL A 110 -7.64 -5.21 -1.36
CA VAL A 110 -6.22 -5.53 -1.38
C VAL A 110 -6.02 -6.66 -2.39
N LEU A 111 -5.44 -6.35 -3.55
CA LEU A 111 -5.36 -7.31 -4.66
C LEU A 111 -4.36 -8.44 -4.41
N VAL A 112 -3.46 -8.28 -3.43
CA VAL A 112 -2.54 -9.31 -2.96
C VAL A 112 -2.99 -9.78 -1.59
N LYS A 113 -3.44 -11.04 -1.51
CA LYS A 113 -4.08 -11.60 -0.30
C LYS A 113 -3.09 -12.08 0.79
N ALA A 114 -1.80 -11.81 0.63
CA ALA A 114 -0.78 -12.11 1.64
C ALA A 114 -0.23 -10.80 2.23
N ALA A 115 -0.29 -10.61 3.54
CA ALA A 115 0.21 -9.38 4.19
C ALA A 115 1.71 -9.14 3.97
N SER A 116 2.49 -10.20 3.74
CA SER A 116 3.90 -10.09 3.34
C SER A 116 4.10 -9.69 1.88
N GLY A 117 3.03 -9.50 1.12
CA GLY A 117 3.06 -9.21 -0.31
C GLY A 117 3.30 -10.42 -1.21
N GLU A 118 3.13 -10.23 -2.51
CA GLU A 118 3.43 -11.22 -3.54
C GLU A 118 4.90 -11.07 -4.00
N LYS A 119 5.57 -12.19 -4.26
CA LYS A 119 6.95 -12.19 -4.75
C LYS A 119 7.02 -11.59 -6.16
N ILE A 120 7.91 -10.64 -6.38
CA ILE A 120 8.29 -10.20 -7.71
C ILE A 120 9.59 -10.92 -8.13
N ASN A 121 9.86 -11.04 -9.41
CA ASN A 121 11.02 -11.76 -9.95
C ASN A 121 11.17 -13.22 -9.40
N ASN A 122 10.04 -13.90 -9.16
CA ASN A 122 10.00 -15.24 -8.54
C ASN A 122 10.75 -15.30 -7.17
N GLY A 123 10.87 -14.18 -6.47
CA GLY A 123 11.56 -14.06 -5.20
C GLY A 123 13.10 -14.04 -5.33
N ARG A 124 13.64 -13.93 -6.54
CA ARG A 124 15.09 -13.79 -6.76
C ARG A 124 15.53 -12.36 -6.51
N PRO A 125 16.75 -12.14 -6.00
CA PRO A 125 17.30 -10.80 -5.85
C PRO A 125 17.39 -10.07 -7.20
N LEU A 126 17.06 -8.78 -7.18
CA LEU A 126 17.30 -7.87 -8.28
C LEU A 126 18.69 -7.27 -8.14
N PRO A 127 19.52 -7.27 -9.20
CA PRO A 127 20.75 -6.51 -9.22
C PRO A 127 20.50 -4.99 -9.12
N VAL A 128 21.49 -4.24 -8.69
CA VAL A 128 21.44 -2.77 -8.66
C VAL A 128 21.12 -2.22 -10.05
N GLY A 129 20.21 -1.26 -10.11
CA GLY A 129 19.77 -0.60 -11.33
C GLY A 129 18.83 -1.42 -12.21
N SER A 130 18.59 -2.71 -11.89
CA SER A 130 17.63 -3.52 -12.64
C SER A 130 16.19 -3.21 -12.26
N GLU A 131 15.31 -3.41 -13.25
CA GLU A 131 13.87 -3.20 -13.14
C GLU A 131 13.13 -4.51 -13.34
N VAL A 132 12.03 -4.70 -12.63
CA VAL A 132 11.09 -5.79 -12.85
C VAL A 132 9.67 -5.24 -12.77
N LYS A 133 8.78 -5.82 -13.57
CA LYS A 133 7.37 -5.44 -13.64
C LYS A 133 6.47 -6.58 -13.21
N ALA A 134 5.30 -6.22 -12.70
CA ALA A 134 4.19 -7.12 -12.46
C ALA A 134 2.88 -6.44 -12.87
N SER A 135 1.84 -7.23 -13.11
CA SER A 135 0.53 -6.72 -13.49
C SER A 135 -0.58 -7.45 -12.77
N LYS A 136 -1.68 -6.74 -12.54
CA LYS A 136 -2.94 -7.27 -12.02
C LYS A 136 -4.10 -6.63 -12.77
N SER A 137 -5.21 -7.36 -12.86
CA SER A 137 -6.46 -6.84 -13.41
C SER A 137 -7.58 -7.12 -12.43
N VAL A 138 -8.51 -6.18 -12.31
CA VAL A 138 -9.71 -6.31 -11.48
C VAL A 138 -10.88 -5.59 -12.15
N VAL A 139 -12.10 -6.03 -11.90
CA VAL A 139 -13.30 -5.27 -12.25
C VAL A 139 -13.77 -4.55 -10.99
N LEU A 140 -13.85 -3.22 -11.06
CA LEU A 140 -14.28 -2.40 -9.93
C LEU A 140 -15.77 -2.65 -9.62
N ASP A 141 -16.09 -2.78 -8.34
CA ASP A 141 -17.47 -2.90 -7.88
C ASP A 141 -18.30 -1.68 -8.32
N GLN A 142 -19.57 -1.93 -8.68
CA GLN A 142 -20.46 -0.88 -9.18
C GLN A 142 -20.76 0.23 -8.17
N SER A 143 -20.62 -0.07 -6.88
CA SER A 143 -20.82 0.90 -5.79
C SER A 143 -19.63 1.83 -5.56
N TRP A 144 -18.47 1.58 -6.18
CA TRP A 144 -17.26 2.39 -6.02
C TRP A 144 -17.22 3.51 -7.06
N ASN A 145 -16.82 4.70 -6.65
CA ASN A 145 -16.63 5.83 -7.55
C ASN A 145 -15.20 5.83 -8.10
N ALA A 146 -15.02 5.38 -9.35
CA ALA A 146 -13.71 5.28 -9.98
C ALA A 146 -12.96 6.62 -10.05
N ASP A 147 -13.68 7.76 -10.15
CA ASP A 147 -13.06 9.09 -10.21
C ASP A 147 -12.41 9.51 -8.88
N ASN A 148 -12.86 8.91 -7.77
CA ASN A 148 -12.33 9.15 -6.43
C ASN A 148 -11.33 8.06 -6.01
N MET A 149 -11.02 7.12 -6.92
CA MET A 149 -10.14 6.00 -6.59
C MET A 149 -8.70 6.22 -7.04
N ARG A 150 -7.80 5.63 -6.26
CA ARG A 150 -6.39 5.50 -6.60
C ARG A 150 -5.86 4.10 -6.32
N VAL A 151 -4.81 3.75 -7.03
CA VAL A 151 -4.04 2.52 -6.84
C VAL A 151 -2.78 2.88 -6.06
N VAL A 152 -2.60 2.24 -4.91
CA VAL A 152 -1.41 2.40 -4.06
C VAL A 152 -0.60 1.12 -4.13
N VAL A 153 0.67 1.22 -4.51
CA VAL A 153 1.60 0.09 -4.60
C VAL A 153 2.70 0.25 -3.57
N ALA A 154 2.84 -0.74 -2.68
CA ALA A 154 3.94 -0.81 -1.72
C ALA A 154 4.95 -1.88 -2.15
N ALA A 155 6.21 -1.48 -2.32
CA ALA A 155 7.33 -2.40 -2.40
C ALA A 155 7.71 -2.83 -0.99
N MET A 156 7.81 -4.15 -0.79
CA MET A 156 8.09 -4.76 0.50
C MET A 156 9.49 -5.36 0.49
N LEU A 157 10.27 -5.07 1.51
CA LEU A 157 11.61 -5.62 1.71
C LEU A 157 11.65 -6.48 2.97
N SER A 158 12.37 -7.60 2.91
CA SER A 158 12.61 -8.41 4.12
C SER A 158 13.63 -7.74 5.02
N SER A 159 13.28 -7.55 6.29
CA SER A 159 14.15 -6.96 7.31
C SER A 159 15.03 -7.99 8.07
N ASP A 160 14.70 -9.28 7.94
CA ASP A 160 15.27 -10.37 8.75
C ASP A 160 15.54 -11.67 7.97
N GLY A 161 15.94 -11.53 6.70
CA GLY A 161 16.27 -12.67 5.85
C GLY A 161 15.06 -13.47 5.35
N GLY A 162 13.84 -12.91 5.38
CA GLY A 162 12.66 -13.49 4.74
C GLY A 162 11.49 -13.82 5.66
N PHE A 163 11.58 -13.48 6.94
CA PHE A 163 10.50 -13.73 7.90
C PHE A 163 9.57 -12.53 8.06
N THR A 164 10.13 -11.32 8.13
CA THR A 164 9.36 -10.09 8.28
C THR A 164 9.54 -9.18 7.07
N PHE A 165 8.45 -8.73 6.49
CA PHE A 165 8.45 -7.77 5.39
C PHE A 165 7.91 -6.43 5.86
N VAL A 166 8.62 -5.37 5.52
CA VAL A 166 8.25 -3.99 5.80
C VAL A 166 8.10 -3.22 4.48
N ALA A 167 7.26 -2.20 4.46
CA ALA A 167 7.18 -1.32 3.32
C ALA A 167 8.50 -0.54 3.20
N ASP A 168 9.18 -0.73 2.07
CA ASP A 168 10.42 -0.06 1.72
C ASP A 168 10.13 1.27 1.01
N ASN A 169 9.28 1.23 -0.01
CA ASN A 169 8.81 2.40 -0.73
C ASN A 169 7.36 2.22 -1.18
N VAL A 170 6.67 3.35 -1.37
CA VAL A 170 5.27 3.39 -1.80
C VAL A 170 5.11 4.42 -2.90
N ASN A 171 4.31 4.11 -3.91
CA ASN A 171 3.87 5.08 -4.89
C ASN A 171 2.39 4.85 -5.24
N GLU A 172 1.72 5.89 -5.74
CA GLU A 172 0.31 5.82 -6.09
C GLU A 172 -0.02 6.60 -7.36
N CYS A 173 -1.11 6.23 -8.00
CA CYS A 173 -1.70 7.02 -9.08
C CYS A 173 -3.24 6.94 -9.03
N ALA A 174 -3.92 7.97 -9.53
CA ALA A 174 -5.36 7.93 -9.72
C ALA A 174 -5.74 6.85 -10.77
N VAL A 175 -6.94 6.29 -10.65
CA VAL A 175 -7.52 5.41 -11.68
C VAL A 175 -7.54 6.16 -13.02
N GLY A 176 -7.11 5.51 -14.10
CA GLY A 176 -6.94 6.12 -15.42
C GLY A 176 -5.63 6.89 -15.64
N SER A 177 -4.69 6.85 -14.67
CA SER A 177 -3.42 7.60 -14.74
C SER A 177 -2.18 6.74 -14.47
N SER A 178 -1.02 7.38 -14.36
CA SER A 178 0.24 6.73 -14.02
C SER A 178 1.16 7.64 -13.21
N ALA A 179 2.01 7.04 -12.39
CA ALA A 179 3.10 7.69 -11.68
C ALA A 179 4.43 6.99 -12.00
N SER A 180 5.43 7.78 -12.40
CA SER A 180 6.79 7.30 -12.67
C SER A 180 7.52 6.94 -11.37
N TYR A 181 8.71 6.35 -11.49
CA TYR A 181 9.51 5.97 -10.33
C TYR A 181 9.73 7.14 -9.39
N LEU A 182 9.28 6.95 -8.15
CA LEU A 182 9.58 7.83 -7.04
C LEU A 182 10.84 7.29 -6.35
N TYR A 183 11.90 8.09 -6.36
CA TYR A 183 13.13 7.83 -5.61
C TYR A 183 13.25 8.87 -4.52
N ALA A 184 13.80 8.49 -3.36
CA ALA A 184 14.38 9.47 -2.45
C ALA A 184 15.66 10.03 -3.11
N GLU A 185 15.72 11.33 -3.28
CA GLU A 185 16.93 12.03 -3.71
C GLU A 185 18.01 12.03 -2.60
#